data_e6a5e095e4496c52e03b1b6c711f8939
#
_entry.id   e6a5e095e4496c52e03b1b6c711f8939
#
_cell.length_a   1.000
_cell.length_b   1.000
_cell.length_c   1.000
_cell.angle_alpha   90.00
_cell.angle_beta   90.00
_cell.angle_gamma   90.00
#
_symmetry.space_group_name_H-M   'P 1'
#
loop_
_entity.id
_entity.type
_entity.pdbx_description
1 polymer ?
#
loop_
_entity_poly.entity_id
_entity_poly.type
_entity_poly.pdbx_seq_one_letter_code
_entity_poly.pdbx_strand_id
1 'polypeptide(L)' 'MVYMTIEEVARSLRVSVPTVRWLRQKGRFAPAIKIGRRVVWDEEALATWVEANREAAA' A
#
# COMPACT_ATOMS: atom_id res chain seq x y z
N MET A 1 -13.28 -3.11 -9.56
CA MET A 1 -12.26 -3.18 -8.49
C MET A 1 -10.88 -3.28 -9.11
N VAL A 2 -9.98 -2.41 -8.73
CA VAL A 2 -8.64 -2.35 -9.30
C VAL A 2 -7.63 -2.87 -8.27
N TYR A 3 -6.84 -3.86 -8.67
CA TYR A 3 -5.78 -4.40 -7.82
C TYR A 3 -4.43 -3.86 -8.29
N MET A 4 -3.57 -3.58 -7.34
CA MET A 4 -2.24 -3.02 -7.59
C MET A 4 -1.17 -3.98 -7.09
N THR A 5 -0.12 -4.15 -7.90
CA THR A 5 1.07 -4.88 -7.46
C THR A 5 1.90 -4.02 -6.52
N ILE A 6 2.87 -4.64 -5.84
CA ILE A 6 3.75 -3.89 -4.94
C ILE A 6 4.53 -2.81 -5.70
N GLU A 7 4.93 -3.10 -6.95
CA GLU A 7 5.63 -2.13 -7.78
C GLU A 7 4.75 -0.94 -8.11
N GLU A 8 3.48 -1.21 -8.42
CA GLU A 8 2.53 -0.15 -8.72
C GLU A 8 2.23 0.70 -7.49
N VAL A 9 2.09 0.04 -6.33
CA VAL A 9 1.87 0.74 -5.07
C VAL A 9 3.05 1.65 -4.75
N ALA A 10 4.27 1.12 -4.86
CA ALA A 10 5.48 1.89 -4.60
C ALA A 10 5.58 3.09 -5.51
N ARG A 11 5.29 2.90 -6.80
CA ARG A 11 5.31 3.98 -7.78
C ARG A 11 4.26 5.04 -7.45
N SER A 12 3.06 4.61 -7.10
CA SER A 12 1.97 5.50 -6.76
C SER A 12 2.30 6.38 -5.56
N LEU A 13 2.98 5.81 -4.57
CA LEU A 13 3.36 6.52 -3.35
C LEU A 13 4.74 7.19 -3.46
N ARG A 14 5.43 6.99 -4.57
CA ARG A 14 6.77 7.52 -4.81
C ARG A 14 7.79 7.07 -3.76
N VAL A 15 7.69 5.81 -3.37
CA VAL A 15 8.64 5.19 -2.46
C VAL A 15 9.22 3.95 -3.12
N SER A 16 10.27 3.40 -2.52
CA SER A 16 10.87 2.18 -3.05
C SER A 16 10.06 0.95 -2.65
N VAL A 17 10.18 -0.12 -3.43
CA VAL A 17 9.56 -1.40 -3.10
C VAL A 17 10.03 -1.91 -1.73
N PRO A 18 11.32 -1.88 -1.39
CA PRO A 18 11.75 -2.25 -0.04
C PRO A 18 11.05 -1.46 1.07
N THR A 19 10.75 -0.19 0.85
CA THR A 19 10.04 0.63 1.83
C THR A 19 8.62 0.08 2.04
N VAL A 20 7.92 -0.28 0.96
CA VAL A 20 6.58 -0.86 1.07
C VAL A 20 6.63 -2.19 1.81
N ARG A 21 7.61 -3.03 1.50
CA ARG A 21 7.79 -4.31 2.19
C ARG A 21 8.04 -4.11 3.67
N TRP A 22 8.86 -3.14 4.02
CA TRP A 22 9.17 -2.84 5.41
C TRP A 22 7.93 -2.38 6.16
N LEU A 23 7.16 -1.47 5.58
CA LEU A 23 5.91 -1.00 6.19
C LEU A 23 4.93 -2.14 6.41
N ARG A 24 4.80 -3.01 5.40
CA ARG A 24 3.92 -4.18 5.49
C ARG A 24 4.38 -5.14 6.58
N GLN A 25 5.67 -5.38 6.67
CA GLN A 25 6.25 -6.27 7.68
C GLN A 25 6.02 -5.74 9.09
N LYS A 26 6.01 -4.42 9.27
CA LYS A 26 5.76 -3.79 10.56
C LYS A 26 4.27 -3.70 10.89
N GLY A 27 3.41 -4.13 9.98
CA GLY A 27 1.97 -4.01 10.18
C GLY A 27 1.45 -2.59 10.11
N ARG A 28 2.18 -1.71 9.43
CA ARG A 28 1.85 -0.28 9.34
C ARG A 28 1.44 0.15 7.94
N PHE A 29 0.93 -0.78 7.16
CA PHE A 29 0.55 -0.48 5.79
C PHE A 29 -0.89 -0.88 5.53
N ALA A 30 -1.41 -0.45 4.37
CA ALA A 30 -2.76 -0.79 3.94
C ALA A 30 -2.94 -2.31 3.89
N PRO A 31 -4.15 -2.82 4.16
CA PRO A 31 -4.39 -4.27 4.09
C PRO A 31 -4.12 -4.79 2.70
N ALA A 32 -3.31 -5.84 2.62
CA ALA A 32 -3.00 -6.51 1.37
C ALA A 32 -3.90 -7.71 1.17
N ILE A 33 -4.12 -8.08 -0.09
CA ILE A 33 -4.88 -9.26 -0.46
C ILE A 33 -3.90 -10.27 -1.02
N LYS A 34 -3.88 -11.47 -0.46
CA LYS A 34 -3.03 -12.53 -0.94
C LYS A 34 -3.82 -13.43 -1.89
N ILE A 35 -3.40 -13.45 -3.15
CA ILE A 35 -4.03 -14.28 -4.18
C ILE A 35 -2.99 -15.29 -4.65
N GLY A 36 -3.10 -16.53 -4.18
CA GLY A 36 -2.09 -17.54 -4.45
C GLY A 36 -0.74 -17.10 -3.91
N ARG A 37 0.23 -16.92 -4.77
CA ARG A 37 1.57 -16.44 -4.40
C ARG A 37 1.72 -14.94 -4.57
N ARG A 38 0.70 -14.29 -5.08
CA ARG A 38 0.75 -12.85 -5.31
C ARG A 38 0.14 -12.10 -4.16
N VAL A 39 0.74 -10.97 -3.86
CA VAL A 39 0.20 -10.02 -2.90
C VAL A 39 -0.17 -8.77 -3.67
N VAL A 40 -1.41 -8.35 -3.55
CA VAL A 40 -1.92 -7.17 -4.23
C VAL A 40 -2.67 -6.29 -3.24
N TRP A 41 -2.93 -5.07 -3.64
CA TRP A 41 -3.71 -4.11 -2.84
C TRP A 41 -4.90 -3.64 -3.64
N ASP A 42 -6.03 -3.50 -2.97
CA ASP A 42 -7.19 -2.85 -3.55
C ASP A 42 -6.92 -1.34 -3.57
N GLU A 43 -7.12 -0.74 -4.73
CA GLU A 43 -6.89 0.69 -4.92
C GLU A 43 -7.65 1.54 -3.90
N GLU A 44 -8.91 1.21 -3.63
CA GLU A 44 -9.72 1.95 -2.67
C GLU A 44 -9.20 1.79 -1.25
N ALA A 45 -8.80 0.60 -0.87
CA ALA A 45 -8.23 0.36 0.46
C ALA A 45 -6.92 1.14 0.63
N LEU A 46 -6.11 1.19 -0.43
CA LEU A 46 -4.87 1.96 -0.39
C LEU A 46 -5.16 3.45 -0.24
N ALA A 47 -6.13 3.97 -0.99
CA ALA A 47 -6.51 5.37 -0.90
C ALA A 47 -7.00 5.72 0.52
N THR A 48 -7.80 4.85 1.11
CA THR A 48 -8.28 5.04 2.48
C THR A 48 -7.13 5.08 3.48
N TRP A 49 -6.16 4.17 3.30
CA TRP A 49 -4.99 4.15 4.17
C TRP A 49 -4.17 5.43 4.04
N VAL A 50 -3.97 5.91 2.82
CA VAL A 50 -3.24 7.15 2.58
C VAL A 50 -3.93 8.33 3.26
N GLU A 51 -5.24 8.41 3.16
CA GLU A 51 -5.99 9.48 3.82
C GLU A 51 -5.86 9.39 5.34
N ALA A 52 -5.93 8.19 5.89
CA ALA A 52 -5.81 7.99 7.33
C ALA A 52 -4.41 8.36 7.86
N ASN A 53 -3.40 8.34 6.99
CA ASN A 53 -2.02 8.65 7.35
C ASN A 53 -1.59 10.06 6.93
N ARG A 54 -2.53 10.86 6.45
CA ARG A 54 -2.22 12.24 6.09
C ARG A 54 -1.92 13.03 7.36
N GLU A 55 -0.80 13.75 7.35
CA GLU A 55 -0.50 14.66 8.43
C GLU A 55 -1.56 15.78 8.45
N ALA A 56 -1.98 16.15 9.65
CA ALA A 56 -2.86 17.27 9.79
C ALA A 56 -2.18 18.49 9.19
N ALA A 57 -2.87 19.19 8.31
CA ALA A 57 -2.34 20.40 7.72
C ALA A 57 -2.07 21.39 8.86
N ALA A 58 -0.84 21.79 8.93
CA ALA A 58 -0.45 22.79 9.91
C ALA A 58 -1.06 24.12 9.54
#